data_976803de2c1e921723237d184bac289d
#
_entry.id   976803de2c1e921723237d184bac289d
#
_cell.length_a   1.000
_cell.length_b   1.000
_cell.length_c   1.000
_cell.angle_alpha   90.00
_cell.angle_beta   90.00
_cell.angle_gamma   90.00
#
_symmetry.space_group_name_H-M   'P 1'
#
loop_
_entity.id
_entity.type
_entity.pdbx_description
1 polymer ?
#
loop_
_entity_poly.entity_id
_entity_poly.type
_entity_poly.pdbx_seq_one_letter_code
_entity_poly.pdbx_strand_id
1 'polypeptide(L)'
;MANPFLSIIIANYNYGSMIGATIESVINQDCDDYELIIVDGGSKDNSVEVIKQYEKNIAWWVSEPDKGQSNAFNKGFSHARGEFITWLNADDILLPGTISAVKAALTSKPSADYATGNFVRFLNSDYTISEAKWGPHYLPYWLQGKGRYSVTFGPTTFWRRSVYEKLGPIDESLHYTMDTEYWARMMMAGHKQVRVNHYCWGFRMHEDSKTAEFGAHERSLKIKQTMDAEHDYIKKKTGYNPTAFWRYMGLAMRVLDGSAFRAIYNSKYIVGKKLTEYFEIKHKL
;
A
#
# COMPACT_ATOMS: atom_id res chain seq x y z
N MET A 1 -14.53 -7.99 23.24
CA MET A 1 -13.40 -8.58 22.48
C MET A 1 -12.30 -7.53 22.39
N ALA A 2 -11.03 -7.91 22.44
CA ALA A 2 -9.93 -6.98 22.25
C ALA A 2 -9.95 -6.45 20.81
N ASN A 3 -9.48 -5.21 20.59
CA ASN A 3 -9.32 -4.68 19.25
C ASN A 3 -8.23 -5.46 18.51
N PRO A 4 -8.38 -5.73 17.20
CA PRO A 4 -7.33 -6.38 16.42
C PRO A 4 -6.09 -5.48 16.30
N PHE A 5 -4.96 -6.11 16.01
CA PHE A 5 -3.72 -5.37 15.73
C PHE A 5 -3.84 -4.53 14.46
N LEU A 6 -4.42 -5.09 13.38
CA LEU A 6 -4.46 -4.46 12.07
C LEU A 6 -5.86 -4.47 11.47
N SER A 7 -6.33 -3.32 10.95
CA SER A 7 -7.47 -3.27 10.03
C SER A 7 -6.96 -3.11 8.60
N ILE A 8 -7.40 -3.99 7.71
CA ILE A 8 -7.08 -3.97 6.28
C ILE A 8 -8.34 -3.57 5.53
N ILE A 9 -8.28 -2.45 4.80
CA ILE A 9 -9.40 -1.93 4.03
C ILE A 9 -9.19 -2.21 2.55
N ILE A 10 -10.12 -2.92 1.91
CA ILE A 10 -10.13 -3.12 0.46
C ILE A 10 -11.20 -2.22 -0.15
N ALA A 11 -10.79 -1.36 -1.10
CA ALA A 11 -11.72 -0.62 -1.94
C ALA A 11 -11.88 -1.34 -3.28
N ASN A 12 -13.12 -1.63 -3.68
CA ASN A 12 -13.47 -2.33 -4.89
C ASN A 12 -14.43 -1.53 -5.76
N TYR A 13 -14.21 -1.56 -7.08
CA TYR A 13 -15.19 -1.12 -8.06
C TYR A 13 -14.97 -1.83 -9.39
N ASN A 14 -15.84 -2.78 -9.74
CA ASN A 14 -15.79 -3.61 -10.95
C ASN A 14 -14.49 -4.44 -11.09
N TYR A 15 -13.98 -5.01 -10.00
CA TYR A 15 -12.85 -5.95 -9.99
C TYR A 15 -13.26 -7.37 -9.55
N GLY A 16 -14.47 -7.82 -9.93
CA GLY A 16 -14.99 -9.13 -9.57
C GLY A 16 -14.11 -10.30 -9.99
N SER A 17 -13.33 -10.15 -11.07
CA SER A 17 -12.38 -11.17 -11.53
C SER A 17 -11.10 -11.24 -10.66
N MET A 18 -10.81 -10.23 -9.84
CA MET A 18 -9.55 -10.12 -9.09
C MET A 18 -9.73 -10.07 -7.58
N ILE A 19 -10.84 -9.49 -7.09
CA ILE A 19 -11.07 -9.28 -5.66
C ILE A 19 -11.04 -10.57 -4.85
N GLY A 20 -11.44 -11.70 -5.42
CA GLY A 20 -11.34 -13.00 -4.76
C GLY A 20 -9.91 -13.34 -4.36
N ALA A 21 -8.97 -13.19 -5.30
CA ALA A 21 -7.54 -13.40 -5.04
C ALA A 21 -6.97 -12.41 -4.00
N THR A 22 -7.43 -11.16 -4.04
CA THR A 22 -7.06 -10.14 -3.04
C THR A 22 -7.54 -10.55 -1.64
N ILE A 23 -8.80 -10.96 -1.49
CA ILE A 23 -9.35 -11.45 -0.22
C ILE A 23 -8.58 -12.68 0.27
N GLU A 24 -8.34 -13.65 -0.61
CA GLU A 24 -7.59 -14.87 -0.27
C GLU A 24 -6.16 -14.55 0.19
N SER A 25 -5.53 -13.53 -0.37
CA SER A 25 -4.19 -13.10 0.05
C SER A 25 -4.16 -12.55 1.49
N VAL A 26 -5.28 -12.04 1.98
CA VAL A 26 -5.44 -11.56 3.37
C VAL A 26 -5.81 -12.71 4.30
N ILE A 27 -6.79 -13.53 3.95
CA ILE A 27 -7.28 -14.58 4.85
C ILE A 27 -6.31 -15.77 4.98
N ASN A 28 -5.33 -15.90 4.08
CA ASN A 28 -4.27 -16.90 4.14
C ASN A 28 -2.96 -16.38 4.76
N GLN A 29 -2.99 -15.26 5.48
CA GLN A 29 -1.82 -14.79 6.23
C GLN A 29 -1.51 -15.71 7.42
N ASP A 30 -0.28 -15.63 7.89
CA ASP A 30 0.26 -16.44 9.02
C ASP A 30 -0.09 -15.87 10.42
N CYS A 31 -0.96 -14.87 10.49
CA CYS A 31 -1.35 -14.18 11.72
C CYS A 31 -2.82 -13.76 11.64
N ASP A 32 -3.62 -14.13 12.65
CA ASP A 32 -5.08 -13.88 12.71
C ASP A 32 -5.44 -12.59 13.46
N ASP A 33 -4.45 -11.79 13.89
CA ASP A 33 -4.68 -10.58 14.68
C ASP A 33 -4.98 -9.37 13.76
N TYR A 34 -5.98 -9.53 12.92
CA TYR A 34 -6.45 -8.50 11.99
C TYR A 34 -7.98 -8.55 11.83
N GLU A 35 -8.51 -7.51 11.20
CA GLU A 35 -9.85 -7.51 10.62
C GLU A 35 -9.80 -7.08 9.16
N LEU A 36 -10.67 -7.65 8.34
CA LEU A 36 -10.84 -7.30 6.94
C LEU A 36 -12.12 -6.49 6.77
N ILE A 37 -12.01 -5.34 6.09
CA ILE A 37 -13.10 -4.43 5.77
C ILE A 37 -13.13 -4.23 4.27
N ILE A 38 -14.32 -4.35 3.63
CA ILE A 38 -14.45 -4.17 2.18
C ILE A 38 -15.49 -3.10 1.89
N VAL A 39 -15.10 -2.14 1.04
CA VAL A 39 -16.00 -1.11 0.53
C VAL A 39 -16.08 -1.26 -0.99
N ASP A 40 -17.25 -1.69 -1.46
CA ASP A 40 -17.56 -1.77 -2.88
C ASP A 40 -18.33 -0.51 -3.31
N GLY A 41 -17.85 0.14 -4.35
CA GLY A 41 -18.37 1.40 -4.90
C GLY A 41 -19.66 1.26 -5.72
N GLY A 42 -20.44 0.20 -5.49
CA GLY A 42 -21.64 -0.11 -6.24
C GLY A 42 -21.34 -0.75 -7.60
N SER A 43 -20.46 -1.74 -7.60
CA SER A 43 -20.06 -2.51 -8.79
C SER A 43 -21.23 -3.08 -9.56
N LYS A 44 -21.04 -3.22 -10.88
CA LYS A 44 -22.04 -3.75 -11.82
C LYS A 44 -21.67 -5.11 -12.39
N ASP A 45 -20.47 -5.58 -12.08
CA ASP A 45 -19.99 -6.93 -12.41
C ASP A 45 -20.31 -7.91 -11.26
N ASN A 46 -19.67 -9.07 -11.25
CA ASN A 46 -19.86 -10.10 -10.22
C ASN A 46 -19.11 -9.83 -8.90
N SER A 47 -18.62 -8.62 -8.65
CA SER A 47 -17.86 -8.28 -7.43
C SER A 47 -18.60 -8.63 -6.14
N VAL A 48 -19.89 -8.24 -6.07
CA VAL A 48 -20.71 -8.46 -4.86
C VAL A 48 -20.94 -9.94 -4.59
N GLU A 49 -21.15 -10.74 -5.63
CA GLU A 49 -21.28 -12.20 -5.54
C GLU A 49 -19.99 -12.83 -5.01
N VAL A 50 -18.83 -12.36 -5.47
CA VAL A 50 -17.54 -12.84 -4.99
C VAL A 50 -17.32 -12.45 -3.52
N ILE A 51 -17.57 -11.19 -3.13
CA ILE A 51 -17.43 -10.72 -1.75
C ILE A 51 -18.27 -11.59 -0.79
N LYS A 52 -19.52 -11.89 -1.15
CA LYS A 52 -20.43 -12.73 -0.36
C LYS A 52 -19.90 -14.15 -0.09
N GLN A 53 -19.08 -14.71 -0.98
CA GLN A 53 -18.46 -16.03 -0.77
C GLN A 53 -17.50 -16.03 0.43
N TYR A 54 -16.92 -14.87 0.76
CA TYR A 54 -15.98 -14.69 1.87
C TYR A 54 -16.57 -13.96 3.09
N GLU A 55 -17.89 -13.75 3.13
CA GLU A 55 -18.56 -12.94 4.16
C GLU A 55 -18.18 -13.34 5.60
N LYS A 56 -17.96 -14.62 5.84
CA LYS A 56 -17.56 -15.15 7.17
C LYS A 56 -16.16 -14.67 7.63
N ASN A 57 -15.33 -14.25 6.69
CA ASN A 57 -13.97 -13.76 6.93
C ASN A 57 -13.88 -12.24 6.98
N ILE A 58 -14.99 -11.54 6.68
CA ILE A 58 -15.04 -10.08 6.56
C ILE A 58 -15.72 -9.51 7.80
N ALA A 59 -15.04 -8.62 8.51
CA ALA A 59 -15.58 -8.01 9.72
C ALA A 59 -16.71 -7.01 9.44
N TRP A 60 -16.61 -6.32 8.30
CA TRP A 60 -17.64 -5.40 7.82
C TRP A 60 -17.48 -5.17 6.31
N TRP A 61 -18.58 -5.07 5.60
CA TRP A 61 -18.56 -4.68 4.19
C TRP A 61 -19.84 -3.96 3.78
N VAL A 62 -19.76 -3.18 2.70
CA VAL A 62 -20.88 -2.48 2.08
C VAL A 62 -20.68 -2.43 0.57
N SER A 63 -21.78 -2.46 -0.18
CA SER A 63 -21.80 -2.16 -1.61
C SER A 63 -22.80 -1.04 -1.87
N GLU A 64 -22.28 0.15 -2.18
CA GLU A 64 -23.07 1.35 -2.46
C GLU A 64 -22.23 2.34 -3.30
N PRO A 65 -22.86 3.20 -4.12
CA PRO A 65 -22.13 4.19 -4.89
C PRO A 65 -21.22 5.07 -4.00
N ASP A 66 -20.02 5.31 -4.46
CA ASP A 66 -19.04 6.18 -3.83
C ASP A 66 -18.58 7.32 -4.75
N LYS A 67 -17.71 8.20 -4.22
CA LYS A 67 -17.10 9.31 -4.97
C LYS A 67 -15.70 8.98 -5.46
N GLY A 68 -15.35 7.70 -5.53
CA GLY A 68 -14.05 7.18 -5.94
C GLY A 68 -13.26 6.58 -4.77
N GLN A 69 -12.09 6.04 -5.12
CA GLN A 69 -11.25 5.21 -4.26
C GLN A 69 -10.92 5.84 -2.89
N SER A 70 -10.60 7.13 -2.84
CA SER A 70 -10.32 7.84 -1.58
C SER A 70 -11.54 7.87 -0.65
N ASN A 71 -12.75 8.06 -1.22
CA ASN A 71 -14.00 8.04 -0.46
C ASN A 71 -14.28 6.64 0.08
N ALA A 72 -14.06 5.58 -0.74
CA ALA A 72 -14.19 4.19 -0.30
C ALA A 72 -13.24 3.88 0.87
N PHE A 73 -11.96 4.28 0.79
CA PHE A 73 -11.02 4.09 1.90
C PHE A 73 -11.42 4.87 3.15
N ASN A 74 -11.83 6.12 3.04
CA ASN A 74 -12.29 6.92 4.18
C ASN A 74 -13.50 6.26 4.88
N LYS A 75 -14.45 5.73 4.10
CA LYS A 75 -15.58 4.97 4.61
C LYS A 75 -15.10 3.71 5.37
N GLY A 76 -14.20 2.93 4.79
CA GLY A 76 -13.62 1.75 5.44
C GLY A 76 -12.89 2.10 6.73
N PHE A 77 -12.07 3.16 6.73
CA PHE A 77 -11.35 3.59 7.94
C PHE A 77 -12.27 4.03 9.08
N SER A 78 -13.45 4.56 8.79
CA SER A 78 -14.43 4.92 9.83
C SER A 78 -14.98 3.69 10.59
N HIS A 79 -14.88 2.50 10.01
CA HIS A 79 -15.26 1.22 10.64
C HIS A 79 -14.07 0.46 11.24
N ALA A 80 -12.84 0.92 11.03
CA ALA A 80 -11.64 0.27 11.51
C ALA A 80 -11.51 0.35 13.04
N ARG A 81 -11.23 -0.80 13.68
CA ARG A 81 -11.01 -0.95 15.13
C ARG A 81 -9.57 -1.29 15.49
N GLY A 82 -8.77 -1.68 14.50
CA GLY A 82 -7.37 -2.05 14.70
C GLY A 82 -6.52 -0.94 15.30
N GLU A 83 -5.49 -1.31 16.03
CA GLU A 83 -4.47 -0.36 16.51
C GLU A 83 -3.77 0.31 15.33
N PHE A 84 -3.50 -0.48 14.29
CA PHE A 84 -2.95 -0.03 13.01
C PHE A 84 -3.95 -0.23 11.89
N ILE A 85 -3.81 0.56 10.83
CA ILE A 85 -4.65 0.50 9.64
C ILE A 85 -3.79 0.49 8.38
N THR A 86 -4.31 -0.09 7.32
CA THR A 86 -3.75 -0.05 5.97
C THR A 86 -4.87 -0.20 4.94
N TRP A 87 -4.55 0.10 3.69
CA TRP A 87 -5.44 -0.26 2.57
C TRP A 87 -4.77 -1.24 1.62
N LEU A 88 -5.59 -1.90 0.83
CA LEU A 88 -5.19 -2.75 -0.29
C LEU A 88 -6.17 -2.53 -1.42
N ASN A 89 -5.69 -2.41 -2.65
CA ASN A 89 -6.57 -2.30 -3.82
C ASN A 89 -7.15 -3.68 -4.16
N ALA A 90 -8.33 -3.73 -4.75
CA ALA A 90 -9.03 -4.98 -5.06
C ALA A 90 -8.37 -5.81 -6.20
N ASP A 91 -7.38 -5.24 -6.87
CA ASP A 91 -6.59 -5.87 -7.93
C ASP A 91 -5.20 -6.34 -7.46
N ASP A 92 -4.81 -6.02 -6.23
CA ASP A 92 -3.49 -6.28 -5.66
C ASP A 92 -3.47 -7.48 -4.69
N ILE A 93 -2.27 -7.88 -4.26
CA ILE A 93 -2.04 -9.03 -3.38
C ILE A 93 -1.24 -8.61 -2.14
N LEU A 94 -1.72 -9.00 -0.96
CA LEU A 94 -0.93 -8.95 0.26
C LEU A 94 0.00 -10.18 0.30
N LEU A 95 1.31 -9.98 0.26
CA LEU A 95 2.25 -11.09 0.18
C LEU A 95 2.34 -11.88 1.48
N PRO A 96 2.61 -13.20 1.42
CA PRO A 96 2.66 -14.07 2.60
C PRO A 96 3.61 -13.57 3.69
N GLY A 97 3.22 -13.70 4.96
CA GLY A 97 4.04 -13.28 6.12
C GLY A 97 4.03 -11.77 6.38
N THR A 98 3.25 -10.98 5.64
CA THR A 98 3.21 -9.53 5.78
C THR A 98 2.73 -9.10 7.17
N ILE A 99 1.63 -9.67 7.68
CA ILE A 99 1.04 -9.24 8.96
C ILE A 99 2.02 -9.51 10.10
N SER A 100 2.62 -10.70 10.16
CA SER A 100 3.62 -11.06 11.16
C SER A 100 4.87 -10.17 11.09
N ALA A 101 5.38 -9.88 9.89
CA ALA A 101 6.54 -9.01 9.70
C ALA A 101 6.26 -7.57 10.14
N VAL A 102 5.09 -7.03 9.82
CA VAL A 102 4.65 -5.68 10.24
C VAL A 102 4.49 -5.62 11.75
N LYS A 103 3.83 -6.61 12.35
CA LYS A 103 3.64 -6.70 13.80
C LYS A 103 4.98 -6.76 14.52
N ALA A 104 5.91 -7.59 14.08
CA ALA A 104 7.26 -7.68 14.65
C ALA A 104 8.01 -6.34 14.57
N ALA A 105 7.95 -5.66 13.42
CA ALA A 105 8.62 -4.36 13.24
C ALA A 105 8.06 -3.28 14.16
N LEU A 106 6.73 -3.14 14.26
CA LEU A 106 6.07 -2.15 15.10
C LEU A 106 6.21 -2.44 16.59
N THR A 107 6.19 -3.72 16.99
CA THR A 107 6.44 -4.15 18.37
C THR A 107 7.88 -3.87 18.79
N SER A 108 8.86 -4.08 17.89
CA SER A 108 10.28 -3.79 18.17
C SER A 108 10.59 -2.29 18.29
N LYS A 109 9.71 -1.42 17.80
CA LYS A 109 9.84 0.04 17.81
C LYS A 109 8.52 0.71 18.23
N PRO A 110 8.12 0.61 19.51
CA PRO A 110 6.83 1.15 19.99
C PRO A 110 6.65 2.66 19.77
N SER A 111 7.76 3.40 19.60
CA SER A 111 7.75 4.83 19.28
C SER A 111 7.52 5.12 17.79
N ALA A 112 7.40 4.10 16.94
CA ALA A 112 7.04 4.30 15.53
C ALA A 112 5.53 4.53 15.38
N ASP A 113 5.19 5.50 14.54
CA ASP A 113 3.81 5.83 14.19
C ASP A 113 3.32 5.01 13.00
N TYR A 114 4.26 4.59 12.14
CA TYR A 114 3.94 3.77 10.97
C TYR A 114 5.12 2.89 10.54
N ALA A 115 4.79 1.83 9.83
CA ALA A 115 5.73 0.91 9.22
C ALA A 115 5.60 0.94 7.69
N THR A 116 6.69 0.70 6.96
CA THR A 116 6.64 0.55 5.50
C THR A 116 7.52 -0.60 5.03
N GLY A 117 6.93 -1.50 4.27
CA GLY A 117 7.58 -2.65 3.66
C GLY A 117 8.13 -2.39 2.26
N ASN A 118 8.30 -3.46 1.52
CA ASN A 118 8.78 -3.48 0.14
C ASN A 118 7.70 -4.08 -0.77
N PHE A 119 7.84 -3.97 -2.09
CA PHE A 119 6.87 -4.51 -3.02
C PHE A 119 7.50 -5.12 -4.27
N VAL A 120 6.73 -5.93 -4.96
CA VAL A 120 7.00 -6.38 -6.31
C VAL A 120 5.87 -5.96 -7.24
N ARG A 121 6.19 -5.76 -8.52
CA ARG A 121 5.19 -5.69 -9.60
C ARG A 121 5.16 -7.01 -10.33
N PHE A 122 3.99 -7.48 -10.71
CA PHE A 122 3.83 -8.70 -11.49
C PHE A 122 2.79 -8.53 -12.59
N LEU A 123 2.97 -9.28 -13.67
CA LEU A 123 2.06 -9.27 -14.81
C LEU A 123 0.82 -10.13 -14.51
N ASN A 124 -0.37 -9.62 -14.81
CA ASN A 124 -1.61 -10.38 -14.63
C ASN A 124 -1.70 -11.59 -15.59
N SER A 125 -1.10 -11.48 -16.78
CA SER A 125 -1.20 -12.51 -17.82
C SER A 125 -0.62 -13.87 -17.42
N ASP A 126 0.46 -13.86 -16.62
CA ASP A 126 1.20 -15.07 -16.29
C ASP A 126 1.90 -15.03 -14.92
N TYR A 127 1.60 -14.03 -14.10
CA TYR A 127 2.14 -13.81 -12.76
C TYR A 127 3.67 -13.65 -12.69
N THR A 128 4.31 -13.28 -13.81
CA THR A 128 5.75 -13.03 -13.82
C THR A 128 6.07 -11.72 -13.10
N ILE A 129 7.02 -11.75 -12.17
CA ILE A 129 7.51 -10.56 -11.46
C ILE A 129 8.31 -9.71 -12.45
N SER A 130 7.82 -8.50 -12.71
CA SER A 130 8.44 -7.53 -13.63
C SER A 130 9.37 -6.54 -12.93
N GLU A 131 9.14 -6.29 -11.64
CA GLU A 131 9.94 -5.37 -10.83
C GLU A 131 9.96 -5.79 -9.36
N ALA A 132 11.09 -5.54 -8.69
CA ALA A 132 11.23 -5.75 -7.25
C ALA A 132 11.82 -4.49 -6.61
N LYS A 133 11.05 -3.82 -5.75
CA LYS A 133 11.47 -2.61 -5.02
C LYS A 133 11.83 -2.94 -3.59
N TRP A 134 13.05 -2.58 -3.20
CA TRP A 134 13.57 -2.76 -1.85
C TRP A 134 14.13 -1.43 -1.32
N GLY A 135 13.58 -0.96 -0.21
CA GLY A 135 14.02 0.25 0.49
C GLY A 135 15.19 -0.01 1.44
N PRO A 136 15.63 0.99 2.22
CA PRO A 136 16.66 0.82 3.25
C PRO A 136 16.24 -0.22 4.29
N HIS A 137 17.21 -0.96 4.84
CA HIS A 137 16.95 -1.88 5.97
C HIS A 137 16.61 -1.12 7.25
N TYR A 138 17.28 0.01 7.44
CA TYR A 138 17.08 0.88 8.59
C TYR A 138 16.91 2.34 8.16
N LEU A 139 15.98 3.04 8.79
CA LEU A 139 15.75 4.46 8.57
C LEU A 139 15.79 5.20 9.92
N PRO A 140 16.91 5.86 10.25
CA PRO A 140 17.04 6.57 11.52
C PRO A 140 16.10 7.78 11.61
N TYR A 141 15.54 8.03 12.79
CA TYR A 141 14.54 9.08 12.98
C TYR A 141 15.04 10.50 12.64
N TRP A 142 16.35 10.78 12.84
CA TRP A 142 16.92 12.07 12.46
C TRP A 142 16.88 12.35 10.95
N LEU A 143 16.80 11.30 10.14
CA LEU A 143 16.73 11.40 8.67
C LEU A 143 15.29 11.52 8.17
N GLN A 144 14.28 11.27 9.00
CA GLN A 144 12.87 11.21 8.60
C GLN A 144 12.15 12.56 8.62
N GLY A 145 11.08 12.66 7.85
CA GLY A 145 10.06 13.71 7.95
C GLY A 145 10.51 15.12 7.59
N LYS A 146 9.60 16.09 7.70
CA LYS A 146 9.83 17.53 7.57
C LYS A 146 10.69 17.93 6.36
N GLY A 147 10.40 17.37 5.20
CA GLY A 147 11.16 17.62 3.96
C GLY A 147 12.50 16.88 3.86
N ARG A 148 12.82 16.01 4.79
CA ARG A 148 14.01 15.13 4.76
C ARG A 148 13.74 13.88 3.91
N TYR A 149 14.28 12.75 4.29
CA TYR A 149 14.15 11.49 3.59
C TYR A 149 13.07 10.60 4.22
N SER A 150 12.25 9.99 3.40
CA SER A 150 11.34 8.92 3.79
C SER A 150 11.15 7.95 2.64
N VAL A 151 10.67 6.76 2.94
CA VAL A 151 10.36 5.71 1.95
C VAL A 151 8.95 5.22 2.21
N THR A 152 8.07 5.52 1.30
CA THR A 152 6.69 5.05 1.32
C THR A 152 6.35 4.45 -0.05
N PHE A 153 5.64 3.32 -0.03
CA PHE A 153 5.20 2.64 -1.24
C PHE A 153 3.74 2.25 -1.05
N GLY A 154 2.78 3.03 -1.54
CA GLY A 154 1.36 2.69 -1.58
C GLY A 154 0.86 1.76 -0.45
N PRO A 155 0.23 0.62 -0.77
CA PRO A 155 -0.30 -0.35 0.19
C PRO A 155 0.73 -1.08 1.07
N THR A 156 2.02 -0.76 1.00
CA THR A 156 3.01 -1.32 1.95
C THR A 156 3.15 -0.52 3.23
N THR A 157 2.34 0.51 3.42
CA THR A 157 2.41 1.41 4.57
C THR A 157 1.28 1.07 5.54
N PHE A 158 1.65 0.87 6.81
CA PHE A 158 0.79 0.47 7.91
C PHE A 158 0.97 1.50 9.03
N TRP A 159 -0.08 2.22 9.42
CA TRP A 159 0.04 3.34 10.35
C TRP A 159 -0.95 3.24 11.51
N ARG A 160 -0.62 3.85 12.63
CA ARG A 160 -1.51 3.88 13.79
C ARG A 160 -2.83 4.56 13.43
N ARG A 161 -3.94 3.96 13.84
CA ARG A 161 -5.27 4.54 13.65
C ARG A 161 -5.35 5.94 14.30
N SER A 162 -4.68 6.15 15.43
CA SER A 162 -4.59 7.47 16.08
C SER A 162 -3.89 8.55 15.23
N VAL A 163 -3.05 8.17 14.26
CA VAL A 163 -2.48 9.09 13.27
C VAL A 163 -3.56 9.56 12.30
N TYR A 164 -4.40 8.61 11.81
CA TYR A 164 -5.54 8.94 10.95
C TYR A 164 -6.54 9.86 11.67
N GLU A 165 -6.86 9.56 12.92
CA GLU A 165 -7.75 10.36 13.75
C GLU A 165 -7.26 11.81 13.92
N LYS A 166 -5.94 12.02 14.02
CA LYS A 166 -5.31 13.34 14.16
C LYS A 166 -5.14 14.10 12.85
N LEU A 167 -4.73 13.42 11.81
CA LEU A 167 -4.48 14.04 10.49
C LEU A 167 -5.76 14.24 9.69
N GLY A 168 -6.81 13.50 10.03
CA GLY A 168 -8.05 13.48 9.26
C GLY A 168 -7.99 12.58 8.03
N PRO A 169 -9.07 12.57 7.24
CA PRO A 169 -9.27 11.65 6.12
C PRO A 169 -8.28 11.90 4.97
N ILE A 170 -8.22 10.90 4.09
CA ILE A 170 -7.57 11.01 2.77
C ILE A 170 -8.31 12.08 1.97
N ASP A 171 -7.56 12.88 1.21
CA ASP A 171 -8.11 13.92 0.34
C ASP A 171 -8.84 13.31 -0.86
N GLU A 172 -10.16 13.44 -0.86
CA GLU A 172 -11.04 12.89 -1.91
C GLU A 172 -10.98 13.69 -3.23
N SER A 173 -10.34 14.86 -3.23
CA SER A 173 -10.15 15.66 -4.46
C SER A 173 -9.03 15.13 -5.35
N LEU A 174 -8.15 14.26 -4.82
CA LEU A 174 -7.02 13.68 -5.53
C LEU A 174 -7.40 12.37 -6.21
N HIS A 175 -7.04 12.25 -7.47
CA HIS A 175 -7.39 11.08 -8.27
C HIS A 175 -6.28 10.04 -8.33
N TYR A 176 -5.01 10.47 -8.47
CA TYR A 176 -3.86 9.58 -8.67
C TYR A 176 -2.87 9.55 -7.51
N THR A 177 -2.76 10.64 -6.76
CA THR A 177 -1.67 10.85 -5.78
C THR A 177 -2.17 11.01 -4.35
N MET A 178 -3.33 10.46 -4.03
CA MET A 178 -3.94 10.52 -2.69
C MET A 178 -3.02 9.94 -1.61
N ASP A 179 -2.30 8.87 -1.93
CA ASP A 179 -1.32 8.24 -1.06
C ASP A 179 -0.13 9.16 -0.80
N THR A 180 0.40 9.78 -1.84
CA THR A 180 1.50 10.74 -1.75
C THR A 180 1.14 11.93 -0.87
N GLU A 181 -0.06 12.45 -0.98
CA GLU A 181 -0.59 13.53 -0.13
C GLU A 181 -0.64 13.08 1.33
N TYR A 182 -1.22 11.92 1.59
CA TYR A 182 -1.36 11.41 2.95
C TYR A 182 0.00 11.17 3.61
N TRP A 183 0.93 10.56 2.89
CA TRP A 183 2.30 10.37 3.36
C TRP A 183 3.03 11.68 3.58
N ALA A 184 2.83 12.69 2.73
CA ALA A 184 3.41 14.01 2.91
C ALA A 184 2.91 14.67 4.21
N ARG A 185 1.60 14.59 4.51
CA ARG A 185 1.06 15.09 5.79
C ARG A 185 1.67 14.37 7.00
N MET A 186 1.76 13.04 6.96
CA MET A 186 2.39 12.27 8.03
C MET A 186 3.84 12.68 8.26
N MET A 187 4.62 12.81 7.18
CA MET A 187 6.03 13.22 7.25
C MET A 187 6.19 14.64 7.78
N MET A 188 5.38 15.59 7.30
CA MET A 188 5.44 16.99 7.76
C MET A 188 4.99 17.15 9.21
N ALA A 189 4.06 16.34 9.68
CA ALA A 189 3.67 16.27 11.09
C ALA A 189 4.75 15.64 11.99
N GLY A 190 5.81 15.06 11.41
CA GLY A 190 6.94 14.49 12.15
C GLY A 190 6.71 13.08 12.68
N HIS A 191 5.73 12.36 12.11
CA HIS A 191 5.49 10.96 12.44
C HIS A 191 6.69 10.08 12.09
N LYS A 192 6.97 9.10 12.95
CA LYS A 192 8.17 8.27 12.88
C LYS A 192 7.91 6.95 12.19
N GLN A 193 8.74 6.63 11.21
CA GLN A 193 8.70 5.41 10.41
C GLN A 193 9.61 4.32 10.96
N VAL A 194 9.15 3.08 10.93
CA VAL A 194 9.98 1.88 11.01
C VAL A 194 9.96 1.14 9.67
N ARG A 195 11.09 0.52 9.31
CA ARG A 195 11.18 -0.28 8.09
C ARG A 195 10.83 -1.74 8.37
N VAL A 196 10.03 -2.32 7.48
CA VAL A 196 9.74 -3.77 7.43
C VAL A 196 10.59 -4.37 6.31
N ASN A 197 11.58 -5.19 6.69
CA ASN A 197 12.49 -5.83 5.73
C ASN A 197 11.84 -7.07 5.09
N HIS A 198 10.65 -6.87 4.54
CA HIS A 198 9.81 -7.89 3.91
C HIS A 198 9.15 -7.33 2.66
N TYR A 199 8.85 -8.19 1.69
CA TYR A 199 7.95 -7.84 0.58
C TYR A 199 6.52 -8.00 1.07
N CYS A 200 5.80 -6.88 1.16
CA CYS A 200 4.45 -6.83 1.70
C CYS A 200 3.36 -6.80 0.63
N TRP A 201 3.67 -6.29 -0.55
CA TRP A 201 2.69 -5.99 -1.56
C TRP A 201 3.11 -6.50 -2.94
N GLY A 202 2.22 -7.26 -3.58
CA GLY A 202 2.27 -7.58 -4.99
C GLY A 202 1.36 -6.65 -5.77
N PHE A 203 1.94 -5.71 -6.51
CA PHE A 203 1.23 -4.80 -7.39
C PHE A 203 0.96 -5.48 -8.73
N ARG A 204 -0.31 -5.71 -9.04
CA ARG A 204 -0.74 -6.36 -10.27
C ARG A 204 -0.78 -5.37 -11.43
N MET A 205 -0.12 -5.74 -12.53
CA MET A 205 -0.08 -4.98 -13.78
C MET A 205 -1.08 -5.56 -14.78
N HIS A 206 -2.10 -4.80 -15.14
CA HIS A 206 -3.11 -5.16 -16.13
C HIS A 206 -3.60 -3.92 -16.90
N GLU A 207 -4.33 -4.10 -17.99
CA GLU A 207 -4.74 -3.01 -18.90
C GLU A 207 -5.64 -1.96 -18.23
N ASP A 208 -6.49 -2.38 -17.28
CA ASP A 208 -7.39 -1.50 -16.53
C ASP A 208 -6.73 -0.84 -15.32
N SER A 209 -5.45 -1.13 -15.04
CA SER A 209 -4.73 -0.51 -13.93
C SER A 209 -4.74 1.02 -14.07
N LYS A 210 -5.13 1.71 -13.00
CA LYS A 210 -5.33 3.18 -12.98
C LYS A 210 -4.07 3.96 -13.35
N THR A 211 -2.91 3.48 -12.93
CA THR A 211 -1.60 4.13 -13.10
C THR A 211 -0.65 3.36 -14.01
N ALA A 212 -1.06 2.22 -14.56
CA ALA A 212 -0.21 1.47 -15.46
C ALA A 212 -0.09 2.19 -16.82
N GLU A 213 1.14 2.23 -17.34
CA GLU A 213 1.43 2.78 -18.68
C GLU A 213 0.96 1.87 -19.83
N PHE A 214 -0.15 1.15 -19.62
CA PHE A 214 -0.81 0.37 -20.64
C PHE A 214 -1.84 1.25 -21.35
N GLY A 215 -1.58 1.59 -22.59
CA GLY A 215 -2.57 2.29 -23.41
C GLY A 215 -1.97 3.32 -24.38
N ALA A 216 -2.86 4.00 -25.09
CA ALA A 216 -2.47 5.00 -26.07
C ALA A 216 -1.66 6.13 -25.40
N HIS A 217 -0.65 6.62 -26.10
CA HIS A 217 0.22 7.72 -25.69
C HIS A 217 -0.55 8.93 -25.11
N GLU A 218 -1.72 9.23 -25.66
CA GLU A 218 -2.60 10.33 -25.22
C GLU A 218 -3.15 10.11 -23.79
N ARG A 219 -3.56 8.87 -23.43
CA ARG A 219 -3.99 8.52 -22.07
C ARG A 219 -2.85 8.73 -21.07
N SER A 220 -1.66 8.27 -21.41
CA SER A 220 -0.46 8.41 -20.57
C SER A 220 -0.09 9.87 -20.34
N LEU A 221 -0.20 10.73 -21.36
CA LEU A 221 0.04 12.18 -21.24
C LEU A 221 -0.97 12.85 -20.30
N LYS A 222 -2.26 12.53 -20.43
CA LYS A 222 -3.33 13.08 -19.55
C LYS A 222 -3.13 12.68 -18.10
N ILE A 223 -2.82 11.41 -17.85
CA ILE A 223 -2.51 10.90 -16.49
C ILE A 223 -1.34 11.68 -15.91
N LYS A 224 -0.24 11.81 -16.66
CA LYS A 224 0.95 12.55 -16.22
C LYS A 224 0.64 14.01 -15.90
N GLN A 225 -0.09 14.72 -16.75
CA GLN A 225 -0.48 16.12 -16.51
C GLN A 225 -1.31 16.26 -15.23
N THR A 226 -2.27 15.34 -15.00
CA THR A 226 -3.07 15.34 -13.78
C THR A 226 -2.20 15.08 -12.55
N MET A 227 -1.32 14.08 -12.61
CA MET A 227 -0.38 13.78 -11.51
C MET A 227 0.56 14.96 -11.21
N ASP A 228 1.07 15.65 -12.22
CA ASP A 228 1.93 16.81 -12.04
C ASP A 228 1.16 17.95 -11.33
N ALA A 229 -0.08 18.22 -11.74
CA ALA A 229 -0.94 19.19 -11.07
C ALA A 229 -1.27 18.82 -9.61
N GLU A 230 -1.55 17.55 -9.36
CA GLU A 230 -1.79 17.03 -8.01
C GLU A 230 -0.52 17.12 -7.14
N HIS A 231 0.67 16.85 -7.67
CA HIS A 231 1.94 17.03 -6.96
C HIS A 231 2.19 18.50 -6.59
N ASP A 232 1.90 19.44 -7.49
CA ASP A 232 2.00 20.87 -7.19
C ASP A 232 1.00 21.30 -6.09
N TYR A 233 -0.22 20.76 -6.13
CA TYR A 233 -1.20 20.95 -5.07
C TYR A 233 -0.69 20.41 -3.72
N ILE A 234 -0.16 19.19 -3.69
CA ILE A 234 0.38 18.54 -2.48
C ILE A 234 1.51 19.38 -1.89
N LYS A 235 2.43 19.84 -2.73
CA LYS A 235 3.55 20.71 -2.30
C LYS A 235 3.04 22.01 -1.67
N LYS A 236 2.04 22.66 -2.26
CA LYS A 236 1.43 23.89 -1.73
C LYS A 236 0.69 23.61 -0.42
N LYS A 237 -0.09 22.54 -0.35
CA LYS A 237 -0.91 22.16 0.80
C LYS A 237 -0.09 21.72 2.01
N THR A 238 0.93 20.90 1.79
CA THR A 238 1.68 20.25 2.88
C THR A 238 3.02 20.93 3.18
N GLY A 239 3.58 21.71 2.25
CA GLY A 239 4.93 22.21 2.32
C GLY A 239 6.02 21.14 2.10
N TYR A 240 5.64 19.89 1.79
CA TYR A 240 6.61 18.82 1.56
C TYR A 240 7.35 19.02 0.25
N ASN A 241 8.64 19.27 0.35
CA ASN A 241 9.54 19.47 -0.79
C ASN A 241 10.94 18.92 -0.47
N PRO A 242 11.15 17.60 -0.64
CA PRO A 242 12.42 16.97 -0.30
C PRO A 242 13.55 17.52 -1.17
N THR A 243 14.57 18.08 -0.53
CA THR A 243 15.76 18.62 -1.21
C THR A 243 16.66 17.51 -1.74
N ALA A 244 17.46 17.82 -2.77
CA ALA A 244 18.45 16.89 -3.33
C ALA A 244 19.42 16.36 -2.24
N PHE A 245 19.84 17.23 -1.31
CA PHE A 245 20.72 16.84 -0.19
C PHE A 245 20.15 15.65 0.60
N TRP A 246 18.88 15.71 1.02
CA TRP A 246 18.28 14.62 1.78
C TRP A 246 18.07 13.34 0.97
N ARG A 247 17.86 13.47 -0.35
CA ARG A 247 17.83 12.31 -1.26
C ARG A 247 19.19 11.62 -1.33
N TYR A 248 20.29 12.38 -1.46
CA TYR A 248 21.65 11.82 -1.44
C TYR A 248 21.99 11.19 -0.09
N MET A 249 21.60 11.81 1.03
CA MET A 249 21.77 11.20 2.34
C MET A 249 21.03 9.87 2.48
N GLY A 250 19.79 9.79 1.97
CA GLY A 250 19.04 8.54 1.93
C GLY A 250 19.73 7.46 1.07
N LEU A 251 20.29 7.84 -0.07
CA LEU A 251 21.07 6.92 -0.93
C LEU A 251 22.34 6.43 -0.23
N ALA A 252 23.09 7.33 0.42
CA ALA A 252 24.27 6.97 1.20
C ALA A 252 23.93 5.96 2.31
N MET A 253 22.82 6.18 3.04
CA MET A 253 22.35 5.23 4.04
C MET A 253 22.05 3.83 3.45
N ARG A 254 21.47 3.77 2.26
CA ARG A 254 21.20 2.49 1.57
C ARG A 254 22.48 1.74 1.17
N VAL A 255 23.55 2.46 0.88
CA VAL A 255 24.88 1.83 0.64
C VAL A 255 25.45 1.33 1.96
N LEU A 256 25.42 2.14 3.01
CA LEU A 256 25.98 1.81 4.33
C LEU A 256 25.27 0.63 5.02
N ASP A 257 23.93 0.53 4.89
CA ASP A 257 23.16 -0.57 5.48
C ASP A 257 23.04 -1.81 4.56
N GLY A 258 23.68 -1.77 3.39
CA GLY A 258 23.70 -2.88 2.42
C GLY A 258 22.40 -3.04 1.61
N SER A 259 21.35 -2.24 1.85
CA SER A 259 20.07 -2.39 1.16
C SER A 259 20.12 -2.02 -0.32
N ALA A 260 21.07 -1.18 -0.74
CA ALA A 260 21.32 -0.92 -2.17
C ALA A 260 21.77 -2.19 -2.90
N PHE A 261 22.69 -2.95 -2.29
CA PHE A 261 23.14 -4.23 -2.84
C PHE A 261 22.02 -5.28 -2.82
N ARG A 262 21.23 -5.31 -1.75
CA ARG A 262 20.05 -6.18 -1.66
C ARG A 262 19.02 -5.87 -2.75
N ALA A 263 18.79 -4.60 -3.06
CA ALA A 263 17.89 -4.18 -4.14
C ALA A 263 18.39 -4.68 -5.51
N ILE A 264 19.69 -4.56 -5.78
CA ILE A 264 20.31 -5.06 -7.02
C ILE A 264 20.21 -6.59 -7.09
N TYR A 265 20.56 -7.28 -5.99
CA TYR A 265 20.44 -8.73 -5.90
C TYR A 265 19.01 -9.18 -6.16
N ASN A 266 18.03 -8.59 -5.48
CA ASN A 266 16.63 -8.94 -5.64
C ASN A 266 16.15 -8.69 -7.07
N SER A 267 16.50 -7.55 -7.68
CA SER A 267 16.17 -7.28 -9.07
C SER A 267 16.70 -8.37 -10.00
N LYS A 268 17.94 -8.81 -9.80
CA LYS A 268 18.57 -9.84 -10.63
C LYS A 268 17.97 -11.24 -10.44
N TYR A 269 17.59 -11.62 -9.20
CA TYR A 269 17.24 -13.01 -8.86
C TYR A 269 15.74 -13.24 -8.68
N ILE A 270 14.91 -12.18 -8.56
CA ILE A 270 13.47 -12.26 -8.37
C ILE A 270 12.71 -11.93 -9.65
N VAL A 271 13.14 -10.87 -10.36
CA VAL A 271 12.52 -10.48 -11.63
C VAL A 271 12.62 -11.62 -12.66
N GLY A 272 11.53 -11.87 -13.35
CA GLY A 272 11.38 -12.98 -14.29
C GLY A 272 10.85 -14.28 -13.67
N LYS A 273 10.77 -14.39 -12.33
CA LYS A 273 10.17 -15.56 -11.68
C LYS A 273 8.66 -15.40 -11.56
N LYS A 274 7.96 -16.52 -11.42
CA LYS A 274 6.52 -16.52 -11.10
C LYS A 274 6.28 -16.11 -9.65
N LEU A 275 5.33 -15.22 -9.43
CA LEU A 275 4.97 -14.74 -8.10
C LEU A 275 4.58 -15.89 -7.18
N THR A 276 3.73 -16.80 -7.68
CA THR A 276 3.23 -17.97 -6.94
C THR A 276 4.34 -18.93 -6.51
N GLU A 277 5.34 -19.15 -7.35
CA GLU A 277 6.48 -20.03 -7.05
C GLU A 277 7.45 -19.36 -6.07
N TYR A 278 7.78 -18.09 -6.31
CA TYR A 278 8.76 -17.38 -5.48
C TYR A 278 8.28 -17.13 -4.05
N PHE A 279 6.99 -16.78 -3.89
CA PHE A 279 6.37 -16.53 -2.58
C PHE A 279 5.57 -17.71 -2.05
N GLU A 280 5.64 -18.88 -2.69
CA GLU A 280 4.96 -20.12 -2.29
C GLU A 280 3.43 -19.93 -2.07
N ILE A 281 2.80 -19.10 -2.92
CA ILE A 281 1.37 -18.81 -2.84
C ILE A 281 0.57 -20.05 -3.31
N LYS A 282 -0.25 -20.60 -2.43
CA LYS A 282 -0.99 -21.85 -2.66
C LYS A 282 -2.44 -21.63 -3.08
N HIS A 283 -2.97 -20.42 -2.91
CA HIS A 283 -4.32 -20.08 -3.36
C HIS A 283 -4.30 -19.53 -4.80
N LYS A 284 -5.48 -19.48 -5.42
CA LYS A 284 -5.64 -18.96 -6.78
C LYS A 284 -5.47 -17.41 -6.78
N LEU A 285 -4.66 -16.90 -7.69
CA LEU A 285 -4.46 -15.46 -7.90
C LEU A 285 -5.41 -14.89 -8.97
#